data_4d3eac774e873b58eb4b3f7ae04f60c0
#
_entry.id   4d3eac774e873b58eb4b3f7ae04f60c0
#
_cell.length_a   1.000
_cell.length_b   1.000
_cell.length_c   1.000
_cell.angle_alpha   90.00
_cell.angle_beta   90.00
_cell.angle_gamma   90.00
#
_symmetry.space_group_name_H-M   'P 1'
#
loop_
_entity.id
_entity.type
_entity.pdbx_description
1 polymer ?
#
loop_
_entity_poly.entity_id
_entity_poly.type
_entity_poly.pdbx_seq_one_letter_code
_entity_poly.pdbx_strand_id
1 'polypeptide(L)'
;MVPPGGIRGGRPRLRGDSPLRPPANLQKNKQRVLFVCVGNACRSQMAEAFARAYGSDVLIAHSAGLAPAGALPPLTRQTLSEKQISTDGQFPKNLESFVGKPFEVVVNLSGESLPAAFGAARLIEWNVRDPIGESPEVYRAVATQIEGLVMRLILELRGS
;
A
#
# COMPACT_ATOMS: atom_id res chain seq x y z
N MET A 1 -34.22 14.71 -29.27
CA MET A 1 -34.28 14.51 -28.67
C MET A 1 -34.05 14.25 -28.03
N VAL A 2 -33.64 14.18 -28.23
CA VAL A 2 -33.46 13.83 -27.39
C VAL A 2 -33.10 13.61 -27.02
N PRO A 3 -32.93 13.49 -27.26
CA PRO A 3 -32.56 13.16 -26.73
C PRO A 3 -32.14 12.97 -26.31
N PRO A 4 -31.99 12.83 -26.69
CA PRO A 4 -31.56 12.49 -26.03
C PRO A 4 -31.10 12.42 -25.44
N GLY A 5 -30.67 12.29 -25.77
CA GLY A 5 -30.25 12.03 -25.00
C GLY A 5 -29.75 12.01 -24.46
N GLY A 6 -29.78 11.92 -24.76
CA GLY A 6 -29.46 11.76 -24.13
C GLY A 6 -29.01 11.72 -23.67
N ILE A 7 -29.20 11.50 -23.89
CA ILE A 7 -29.11 11.36 -23.27
C ILE A 7 -28.53 11.13 -22.99
N ARG A 8 -28.28 10.99 -23.27
CA ARG A 8 -27.91 10.83 -22.78
C ARG A 8 -27.57 10.83 -22.00
N GLY A 9 -27.27 11.00 -22.45
CA GLY A 9 -27.07 10.87 -21.59
C GLY A 9 -26.75 11.13 -20.97
N GLY A 10 -26.70 11.19 -21.05
CA GLY A 10 -26.71 11.24 -20.20
C GLY A 10 -26.60 11.59 -19.59
N ARG A 11 -26.76 11.66 -19.46
CA ARG A 11 -26.97 12.00 -18.64
C ARG A 11 -27.12 12.29 -17.81
N PRO A 12 -27.21 12.48 -17.88
CA PRO A 12 -27.34 12.83 -16.97
C PRO A 12 -27.30 12.93 -16.12
N ARG A 13 -26.95 12.93 -16.11
CA ARG A 13 -26.97 13.02 -15.12
C ARG A 13 -26.88 13.45 -14.28
N LEU A 14 -26.64 13.58 -14.50
CA LEU A 14 -26.67 13.85 -13.57
C LEU A 14 -26.39 14.44 -12.97
N ARG A 15 -26.19 14.55 -13.18
CA ARG A 15 -25.99 14.99 -12.48
C ARG A 15 -25.81 15.12 -11.70
N GLY A 16 -25.46 15.01 -12.13
CA GLY A 16 -25.13 14.99 -11.20
C GLY A 16 -24.85 14.75 -10.69
N ASP A 17 -24.82 14.58 -10.97
CA ASP A 17 -24.61 14.25 -10.31
C ASP A 17 -24.25 14.00 -9.85
N SER A 18 -24.20 13.60 -10.55
CA SER A 18 -23.87 13.22 -9.92
C SER A 18 -23.08 13.32 -9.27
N PRO A 19 -22.78 13.34 -9.26
CA PRO A 19 -21.85 13.61 -8.20
C PRO A 19 -21.67 12.52 -7.19
N LEU A 20 -22.50 11.60 -7.17
CA LEU A 20 -22.37 10.49 -6.23
C LEU A 20 -21.26 9.53 -6.63
N ARG A 21 -20.91 9.50 -7.87
CA ARG A 21 -19.75 8.70 -8.26
C ARG A 21 -18.48 9.47 -7.91
N PRO A 22 -17.41 8.78 -7.51
CA PRO A 22 -16.13 9.46 -7.28
C PRO A 22 -15.71 10.20 -8.55
N PRO A 23 -15.33 11.46 -8.46
CA PRO A 23 -14.83 12.16 -9.61
C PRO A 23 -13.54 11.52 -10.11
N ALA A 24 -13.27 11.66 -11.41
CA ALA A 24 -12.05 11.13 -12.00
C ALA A 24 -10.80 11.65 -11.31
N ASN A 25 -10.82 12.90 -10.83
CA ASN A 25 -9.67 13.46 -10.14
C ASN A 25 -9.43 12.84 -8.76
N LEU A 26 -10.41 12.17 -8.17
CA LEU A 26 -10.16 11.45 -6.92
C LEU A 26 -9.18 10.31 -7.14
N GLN A 27 -9.30 9.60 -8.24
CA GLN A 27 -8.31 8.58 -8.61
C GLN A 27 -6.93 9.19 -8.85
N LYS A 28 -6.89 10.35 -9.50
CA LYS A 28 -5.63 11.03 -9.76
C LYS A 28 -4.95 11.51 -8.50
N ASN A 29 -5.73 11.70 -7.43
CA ASN A 29 -5.20 12.20 -6.16
C ASN A 29 -4.76 11.08 -5.23
N LYS A 30 -4.90 9.83 -5.63
CA LYS A 30 -4.37 8.74 -4.81
C LYS A 30 -2.85 8.81 -4.80
N GLN A 31 -2.29 8.65 -3.61
CA GLN A 31 -0.85 8.62 -3.43
C GLN A 31 -0.34 7.22 -3.75
N ARG A 32 0.70 7.13 -4.56
CA ARG A 32 1.38 5.85 -4.79
C ARG A 32 2.41 5.68 -3.69
N VAL A 33 2.27 4.63 -2.91
CA VAL A 33 3.09 4.39 -1.73
C VAL A 33 3.86 3.08 -1.92
N LEU A 34 5.18 3.17 -1.76
CA LEU A 34 6.05 1.99 -1.85
C LEU A 34 6.56 1.67 -0.45
N PHE A 35 6.25 0.48 0.04
CA PHE A 35 6.76 -0.01 1.31
C PHE A 35 7.98 -0.89 1.05
N VAL A 36 9.10 -0.60 1.73
CA VAL A 36 10.37 -1.28 1.49
C VAL A 36 10.88 -1.91 2.78
N CYS A 37 11.28 -3.17 2.71
CA CYS A 37 12.07 -3.80 3.78
C CYS A 37 13.20 -4.58 3.14
N VAL A 38 13.90 -5.41 3.90
CA VAL A 38 15.04 -6.15 3.35
C VAL A 38 14.57 -7.24 2.41
N GLY A 39 13.79 -8.20 2.91
CA GLY A 39 13.41 -9.38 2.14
C GLY A 39 12.10 -9.27 1.39
N ASN A 40 11.34 -8.20 1.60
CA ASN A 40 9.97 -8.09 1.08
C ASN A 40 9.16 -9.36 1.39
N ALA A 41 9.34 -9.87 2.59
CA ALA A 41 8.77 -11.13 3.03
C ALA A 41 7.79 -10.93 4.18
N CYS A 42 8.05 -9.98 5.07
CA CYS A 42 7.22 -9.76 6.27
C CYS A 42 6.77 -8.33 6.38
N ARG A 43 7.66 -7.42 6.81
CA ARG A 43 7.28 -6.05 7.17
C ARG A 43 6.60 -5.28 6.05
N SER A 44 7.22 -5.21 4.89
CA SER A 44 6.66 -4.44 3.77
C SER A 44 5.46 -5.15 3.15
N GLN A 45 5.43 -6.47 3.17
CA GLN A 45 4.25 -7.22 2.69
C GLN A 45 3.06 -7.00 3.60
N MET A 46 3.27 -6.99 4.92
CA MET A 46 2.21 -6.68 5.87
C MET A 46 1.69 -5.27 5.64
N ALA A 47 2.60 -4.30 5.48
CA ALA A 47 2.21 -2.91 5.25
C ALA A 47 1.37 -2.77 3.98
N GLU A 48 1.80 -3.42 2.90
CA GLU A 48 1.06 -3.40 1.64
C GLU A 48 -0.34 -3.99 1.82
N ALA A 49 -0.45 -5.12 2.51
CA ALA A 49 -1.72 -5.80 2.70
C ALA A 49 -2.69 -4.94 3.52
N PHE A 50 -2.22 -4.35 4.62
CA PHE A 50 -3.06 -3.45 5.43
C PHE A 50 -3.47 -2.21 4.63
N ALA A 51 -2.53 -1.63 3.88
CA ALA A 51 -2.82 -0.43 3.09
C ALA A 51 -3.88 -0.71 2.03
N ARG A 52 -3.81 -1.86 1.37
CA ARG A 52 -4.82 -2.25 0.39
C ARG A 52 -6.18 -2.48 1.03
N ALA A 53 -6.19 -3.12 2.20
CA ALA A 53 -7.44 -3.43 2.87
C ALA A 53 -8.14 -2.18 3.41
N TYR A 54 -7.38 -1.22 3.92
CA TYR A 54 -7.95 -0.10 4.69
C TYR A 54 -7.90 1.23 3.98
N GLY A 55 -7.03 1.40 2.98
CA GLY A 55 -6.73 2.72 2.42
C GLY A 55 -6.84 2.85 0.93
N SER A 56 -7.52 1.93 0.24
CA SER A 56 -7.59 1.96 -1.22
C SER A 56 -8.28 3.21 -1.77
N ASP A 57 -8.98 3.95 -0.92
CA ASP A 57 -9.61 5.22 -1.33
C ASP A 57 -8.59 6.35 -1.49
N VAL A 58 -7.45 6.28 -0.81
CA VAL A 58 -6.47 7.38 -0.81
C VAL A 58 -5.07 6.98 -1.29
N LEU A 59 -4.80 5.67 -1.41
CA LEU A 59 -3.47 5.25 -1.84
C LEU A 59 -3.51 4.02 -2.74
N ILE A 60 -2.43 3.85 -3.48
CA ILE A 60 -2.13 2.65 -4.25
C ILE A 60 -0.85 2.09 -3.66
N ALA A 61 -0.92 0.88 -3.09
CA ALA A 61 0.19 0.31 -2.34
C ALA A 61 0.99 -0.67 -3.17
N HIS A 62 2.31 -0.56 -3.05
CA HIS A 62 3.27 -1.51 -3.59
C HIS A 62 4.30 -1.82 -2.50
N SER A 63 4.99 -2.95 -2.62
CA SER A 63 6.08 -3.27 -1.71
C SER A 63 7.24 -3.88 -2.48
N ALA A 64 8.45 -3.77 -1.91
CA ALA A 64 9.66 -4.31 -2.51
C ALA A 64 10.71 -4.55 -1.45
N GLY A 65 11.76 -5.28 -1.81
CA GLY A 65 12.86 -5.59 -0.91
C GLY A 65 14.21 -5.26 -1.50
N LEU A 66 15.14 -4.97 -0.61
CA LEU A 66 16.55 -4.76 -1.00
C LEU A 66 17.19 -6.06 -1.46
N ALA A 67 16.79 -7.17 -0.84
CA ALA A 67 17.26 -8.52 -1.16
C ALA A 67 16.07 -9.47 -1.02
N PRO A 68 15.22 -9.56 -2.05
CA PRO A 68 13.93 -10.24 -1.91
C PRO A 68 14.08 -11.74 -1.65
N ALA A 69 13.21 -12.25 -0.78
CA ALA A 69 13.08 -13.67 -0.49
C ALA A 69 12.51 -14.40 -1.70
N GLY A 70 12.65 -15.74 -1.69
CA GLY A 70 12.12 -16.55 -2.78
C GLY A 70 10.61 -16.69 -2.78
N ALA A 71 9.98 -16.57 -1.60
CA ALA A 71 8.54 -16.73 -1.48
C ALA A 71 8.06 -16.03 -0.22
N LEU A 72 6.77 -15.76 -0.16
CA LEU A 72 6.14 -15.19 1.03
C LEU A 72 6.09 -16.26 2.12
N PRO A 73 6.65 -16.00 3.31
CA PRO A 73 6.68 -17.00 4.37
C PRO A 73 5.28 -17.39 4.83
N PRO A 74 5.06 -18.66 5.21
CA PRO A 74 3.76 -19.08 5.72
C PRO A 74 3.29 -18.28 6.92
N LEU A 75 4.19 -17.90 7.83
CA LEU A 75 3.82 -17.12 9.01
C LEU A 75 3.35 -15.72 8.67
N THR A 76 3.87 -15.12 7.59
CA THR A 76 3.35 -13.84 7.11
C THR A 76 1.89 -13.97 6.71
N ARG A 77 1.59 -14.98 5.87
CA ARG A 77 0.21 -15.25 5.44
C ARG A 77 -0.69 -15.54 6.62
N GLN A 78 -0.23 -16.42 7.51
CA GLN A 78 -1.03 -16.85 8.65
C GLN A 78 -1.37 -15.67 9.57
N THR A 79 -0.37 -14.84 9.87
CA THR A 79 -0.55 -13.69 10.76
C THR A 79 -1.59 -12.72 10.19
N LEU A 80 -1.51 -12.44 8.89
CA LEU A 80 -2.46 -11.54 8.24
C LEU A 80 -3.84 -12.19 8.14
N SER A 81 -3.89 -13.50 7.86
CA SER A 81 -5.14 -14.24 7.80
C SER A 81 -5.89 -14.20 9.14
N GLU A 82 -5.18 -14.24 10.26
CA GLU A 82 -5.78 -14.13 11.58
C GLU A 82 -6.51 -12.79 11.77
N LYS A 83 -6.09 -11.77 11.03
CA LYS A 83 -6.73 -10.45 11.04
C LYS A 83 -7.72 -10.29 9.87
N GLN A 84 -7.97 -11.38 9.14
CA GLN A 84 -8.86 -11.40 7.97
C GLN A 84 -8.35 -10.49 6.86
N ILE A 85 -7.04 -10.42 6.72
CA ILE A 85 -6.39 -9.64 5.66
C ILE A 85 -5.84 -10.62 4.62
N SER A 86 -6.25 -10.46 3.37
CA SER A 86 -5.81 -11.30 2.28
C SER A 86 -4.40 -10.93 1.81
N THR A 87 -3.61 -11.94 1.45
CA THR A 87 -2.32 -11.76 0.78
C THR A 87 -2.37 -12.24 -0.66
N ASP A 88 -3.57 -12.44 -1.20
CA ASP A 88 -3.72 -12.94 -2.57
C ASP A 88 -2.99 -12.03 -3.56
N GLY A 89 -2.20 -12.64 -4.42
CA GLY A 89 -1.43 -11.92 -5.42
C GLY A 89 -0.15 -11.29 -4.92
N GLN A 90 0.16 -11.38 -3.63
CA GLN A 90 1.39 -10.80 -3.09
C GLN A 90 2.54 -11.79 -3.20
N PHE A 91 3.70 -11.28 -3.57
CA PHE A 91 4.93 -12.05 -3.69
C PHE A 91 6.13 -11.10 -3.50
N PRO A 92 7.29 -11.62 -3.08
CA PRO A 92 8.48 -10.79 -2.93
C PRO A 92 8.97 -10.24 -4.27
N LYS A 93 9.34 -8.96 -4.27
CA LYS A 93 9.80 -8.23 -5.46
C LYS A 93 11.06 -7.45 -5.12
N ASN A 94 11.93 -7.29 -6.12
CA ASN A 94 13.15 -6.53 -5.97
C ASN A 94 12.85 -5.04 -6.11
N LEU A 95 13.47 -4.22 -5.25
CA LEU A 95 13.34 -2.77 -5.29
C LEU A 95 13.73 -2.22 -6.66
N GLU A 96 14.69 -2.85 -7.34
CA GLU A 96 15.13 -2.42 -8.67
C GLU A 96 14.00 -2.41 -9.69
N SER A 97 12.99 -3.26 -9.51
CA SER A 97 11.83 -3.28 -10.41
C SER A 97 11.07 -1.96 -10.43
N PHE A 98 11.26 -1.14 -9.41
CA PHE A 98 10.52 0.11 -9.25
C PHE A 98 11.36 1.35 -9.55
N VAL A 99 12.62 1.19 -9.95
CA VAL A 99 13.45 2.32 -10.34
C VAL A 99 12.82 3.02 -11.54
N GLY A 100 12.70 4.33 -11.47
CA GLY A 100 12.09 5.14 -12.52
C GLY A 100 10.58 5.21 -12.45
N LYS A 101 9.94 4.44 -11.59
CA LYS A 101 8.50 4.53 -11.40
C LYS A 101 8.18 5.60 -10.37
N PRO A 102 7.14 6.39 -10.60
CA PRO A 102 6.84 7.49 -9.69
C PRO A 102 6.11 7.01 -8.45
N PHE A 103 6.60 7.43 -7.28
CA PHE A 103 5.94 7.24 -6.00
C PHE A 103 5.90 8.59 -5.29
N GLU A 104 4.75 8.93 -4.73
CA GLU A 104 4.62 10.11 -3.91
C GLU A 104 5.21 9.88 -2.52
N VAL A 105 5.12 8.64 -2.02
CA VAL A 105 5.61 8.30 -0.69
C VAL A 105 6.38 6.99 -0.76
N VAL A 106 7.54 6.95 -0.12
CA VAL A 106 8.30 5.71 0.08
C VAL A 106 8.45 5.52 1.59
N VAL A 107 7.99 4.37 2.08
CA VAL A 107 8.09 4.02 3.50
C VAL A 107 9.17 2.97 3.66
N ASN A 108 10.21 3.32 4.39
CA ASN A 108 11.37 2.44 4.59
C ASN A 108 11.26 1.75 5.94
N LEU A 109 11.08 0.44 5.92
CA LEU A 109 11.05 -0.39 7.11
C LEU A 109 12.33 -1.23 7.25
N SER A 110 13.30 -1.04 6.34
CA SER A 110 14.47 -1.91 6.30
C SER A 110 15.51 -1.60 7.36
N GLY A 111 15.52 -0.37 7.86
CA GLY A 111 16.60 0.09 8.74
C GLY A 111 17.88 0.42 7.99
N GLU A 112 17.88 0.36 6.66
CA GLU A 112 19.04 0.64 5.82
C GLU A 112 18.72 1.81 4.88
N SER A 113 19.77 2.45 4.38
CA SER A 113 19.60 3.53 3.42
C SER A 113 19.10 3.00 2.09
N LEU A 114 18.20 3.74 1.45
CA LEU A 114 17.69 3.39 0.14
C LEU A 114 18.52 4.04 -0.97
N PRO A 115 18.53 3.44 -2.18
CA PRO A 115 19.21 4.05 -3.31
C PRO A 115 18.70 5.44 -3.62
N ALA A 116 19.59 6.30 -4.13
CA ALA A 116 19.26 7.69 -4.46
C ALA A 116 18.14 7.80 -5.49
N ALA A 117 17.91 6.76 -6.30
CA ALA A 117 16.83 6.74 -7.29
C ALA A 117 15.44 6.95 -6.69
N PHE A 118 15.29 6.75 -5.37
CA PHE A 118 14.01 6.93 -4.69
C PHE A 118 13.94 8.23 -3.89
N GLY A 119 14.91 9.11 -4.04
CA GLY A 119 15.05 10.33 -3.24
C GLY A 119 14.04 11.42 -3.55
N ALA A 120 13.32 11.33 -4.68
CA ALA A 120 12.35 12.37 -5.05
C ALA A 120 11.03 12.24 -4.30
N ALA A 121 10.77 11.08 -3.71
CA ALA A 121 9.54 10.83 -2.96
C ALA A 121 9.65 11.39 -1.54
N ARG A 122 8.50 11.61 -0.91
CA ARG A 122 8.48 11.82 0.54
C ARG A 122 8.92 10.52 1.20
N LEU A 123 10.03 10.56 1.94
CA LEU A 123 10.58 9.39 2.60
C LEU A 123 10.11 9.34 4.04
N ILE A 124 9.55 8.21 4.45
CA ILE A 124 9.13 7.95 5.82
C ILE A 124 9.92 6.74 6.32
N GLU A 125 10.49 6.86 7.53
CA GLU A 125 11.23 5.76 8.14
C GLU A 125 10.39 5.18 9.28
N TRP A 126 10.11 3.88 9.22
CA TRP A 126 9.43 3.18 10.32
C TRP A 126 10.39 2.18 10.94
N ASN A 127 10.60 2.31 12.24
CA ASN A 127 11.47 1.40 12.98
C ASN A 127 10.64 0.22 13.46
N VAL A 128 10.71 -0.89 12.74
CA VAL A 128 9.94 -2.09 13.01
C VAL A 128 10.88 -3.30 13.01
N ARG A 129 10.79 -4.13 14.05
CA ARG A 129 11.59 -5.35 14.17
C ARG A 129 11.29 -6.30 13.00
N ASP A 130 12.35 -6.92 12.47
CA ASP A 130 12.19 -7.98 11.48
C ASP A 130 11.79 -9.28 12.18
N PRO A 131 10.62 -9.86 11.89
CA PRO A 131 10.17 -11.06 12.58
C PRO A 131 10.68 -12.37 11.96
N ILE A 132 11.47 -12.31 10.89
CA ILE A 132 11.98 -13.52 10.22
C ILE A 132 12.70 -14.41 11.23
N GLY A 133 12.33 -15.68 11.26
CA GLY A 133 12.94 -16.67 12.16
C GLY A 133 12.43 -16.58 13.59
N GLU A 134 11.54 -15.66 13.89
CA GLU A 134 10.99 -15.46 15.23
C GLU A 134 9.71 -16.27 15.41
N SER A 135 9.17 -16.22 16.64
CA SER A 135 7.96 -16.97 17.00
C SER A 135 6.71 -16.34 16.36
N PRO A 136 5.60 -17.10 16.31
CA PRO A 136 4.33 -16.52 15.88
C PRO A 136 3.90 -15.30 16.68
N GLU A 137 4.22 -15.28 17.99
CA GLU A 137 3.90 -14.14 18.85
C GLU A 137 4.62 -12.87 18.38
N VAL A 138 5.89 -13.00 17.97
CA VAL A 138 6.65 -11.86 17.45
C VAL A 138 6.04 -11.39 16.13
N TYR A 139 5.65 -12.31 15.26
CA TYR A 139 4.95 -11.97 14.03
C TYR A 139 3.67 -11.18 14.30
N ARG A 140 2.89 -11.62 15.29
CA ARG A 140 1.65 -10.91 15.66
C ARG A 140 1.90 -9.52 16.19
N ALA A 141 2.93 -9.38 17.05
CA ALA A 141 3.29 -8.07 17.60
C ALA A 141 3.74 -7.11 16.50
N VAL A 142 4.56 -7.61 15.56
CA VAL A 142 5.02 -6.81 14.41
C VAL A 142 3.84 -6.40 13.54
N ALA A 143 2.94 -7.34 13.24
CA ALA A 143 1.76 -7.04 12.42
C ALA A 143 0.88 -5.97 13.07
N THR A 144 0.67 -6.05 14.38
CA THR A 144 -0.13 -5.06 15.11
C THR A 144 0.51 -3.68 15.05
N GLN A 145 1.84 -3.62 15.20
CA GLN A 145 2.56 -2.35 15.09
C GLN A 145 2.42 -1.75 13.68
N ILE A 146 2.63 -2.57 12.66
CA ILE A 146 2.54 -2.11 11.27
C ILE A 146 1.12 -1.68 10.94
N GLU A 147 0.13 -2.43 11.40
CA GLU A 147 -1.27 -2.05 11.20
C GLU A 147 -1.55 -0.65 11.73
N GLY A 148 -1.09 -0.36 12.94
CA GLY A 148 -1.26 0.97 13.53
C GLY A 148 -0.56 2.06 12.76
N LEU A 149 0.66 1.80 12.27
CA LEU A 149 1.42 2.76 11.46
C LEU A 149 0.74 3.03 10.12
N VAL A 150 0.26 1.98 9.47
CA VAL A 150 -0.45 2.10 8.19
C VAL A 150 -1.74 2.89 8.36
N MET A 151 -2.51 2.58 9.42
CA MET A 151 -3.76 3.31 9.69
C MET A 151 -3.49 4.80 9.91
N ARG A 152 -2.41 5.12 10.62
CA ARG A 152 -2.05 6.53 10.84
C ARG A 152 -1.69 7.23 9.54
N LEU A 153 -0.93 6.55 8.66
CA LEU A 153 -0.61 7.10 7.35
C LEU A 153 -1.86 7.33 6.51
N ILE A 154 -2.78 6.36 6.52
CA ILE A 154 -4.04 6.48 5.77
C ILE A 154 -4.84 7.69 6.25
N LEU A 155 -4.94 7.87 7.56
CA LEU A 155 -5.67 9.02 8.12
C LEU A 155 -5.01 10.33 7.73
N GLU A 156 -3.68 10.37 7.73
CA GLU A 156 -2.95 11.57 7.28
C GLU A 156 -3.26 11.87 5.81
N LEU A 157 -3.25 10.85 4.95
CA LEU A 157 -3.51 11.05 3.53
C LEU A 157 -4.97 11.46 3.26
N ARG A 158 -5.90 10.99 4.09
CA ARG A 158 -7.31 11.42 3.97
C ARG A 158 -7.50 12.86 4.37
N GLY A 159 -6.67 13.36 5.28
CA GLY A 159 -6.77 14.72 5.77
C GLY A 159 -6.09 15.77 4.91
N SER A 160 -5.34 15.34 3.88
CA SER A 160 -4.58 16.28 3.06
C SER A 160 -5.35 16.78 1.85
#